data_b709f9c21c290bd145f35590175fd306
#
_entry.id   b709f9c21c290bd145f35590175fd306
#
_cell.length_a   1.000
_cell.length_b   1.000
_cell.length_c   1.000
_cell.angle_alpha   90.00
_cell.angle_beta   90.00
_cell.angle_gamma   90.00
#
_symmetry.space_group_name_H-M   'P 1'
#
loop_
_entity.id
_entity.type
_entity.pdbx_description
1 polymer ?
#
loop_
_entity_poly.entity_id
_entity_poly.type
_entity_poly.pdbx_seq_one_letter_code
_entity_poly.pdbx_strand_id
1 'polypeptide(L)' 'MSPPSGSPLPIGAPIYIAAGDYEGYVGTITGTMEADNKVTHYRARIKLPEQVEGMEFEAMVEAAYVQFSGQTGR' A
#
# COMPACT_ATOMS: atom_id res chain seq x y z
N MET A 1 1.49 9.88 16.87
CA MET A 1 1.21 11.00 15.97
C MET A 1 1.07 10.53 14.55
N SER A 2 0.05 10.97 13.86
CA SER A 2 -0.13 10.53 12.49
C SER A 2 0.71 11.39 11.55
N PRO A 3 1.12 10.84 10.42
CA PRO A 3 1.83 11.63 9.44
C PRO A 3 0.89 12.67 8.83
N PRO A 4 1.45 13.76 8.34
CA PRO A 4 0.63 14.75 7.67
C PRO A 4 -0.06 14.17 6.45
N SER A 5 -1.16 14.77 6.09
CA SER A 5 -1.86 14.39 4.89
C SER A 5 -0.92 14.54 3.70
N GLY A 6 -0.89 13.53 2.86
CA GLY A 6 -0.04 13.56 1.68
C GLY A 6 1.36 13.04 1.89
N SER A 7 1.74 12.70 3.12
CA SER A 7 3.03 12.09 3.34
C SER A 7 3.05 10.69 2.75
N PRO A 8 4.13 10.34 2.07
CA PRO A 8 4.22 8.99 1.53
C PRO A 8 4.39 7.97 2.63
N LEU A 9 3.90 6.78 2.36
CA LEU A 9 4.09 5.67 3.27
C LEU A 9 5.50 5.10 3.06
N PRO A 10 6.15 4.66 4.12
CA PRO A 10 7.50 4.13 3.98
C PRO A 10 7.48 2.72 3.39
N ILE A 11 8.63 2.36 2.82
CA ILE A 11 8.84 0.99 2.38
C ILE A 11 8.72 0.08 3.60
N GLY A 12 8.00 -1.03 3.43
CA GLY A 12 7.74 -1.95 4.52
C GLY A 12 6.44 -1.69 5.24
N ALA A 13 5.74 -0.61 4.91
CA ALA A 13 4.47 -0.31 5.57
C ALA A 13 3.40 -1.31 5.14
N PRO A 14 2.62 -1.83 6.08
CA PRO A 14 1.49 -2.67 5.72
C PRO A 14 0.35 -1.82 5.17
N ILE A 15 -0.28 -2.31 4.11
CA ILE A 15 -1.30 -1.54 3.42
C ILE A 15 -2.50 -2.39 3.08
N TYR A 16 -3.58 -1.69 2.78
CA TYR A 16 -4.83 -2.24 2.31
C TYR A 16 -5.23 -1.44 1.08
N ILE A 17 -5.71 -2.13 0.05
CA ILE A 17 -6.10 -1.47 -1.18
C ILE A 17 -7.60 -1.29 -1.16
N ALA A 18 -8.02 -0.02 -1.20
CA ALA A 18 -9.41 0.35 -0.95
C ALA A 18 -10.23 0.48 -2.23
N ALA A 19 -9.58 0.49 -3.39
CA ALA A 19 -10.30 0.69 -4.65
C ALA A 19 -9.45 0.21 -5.80
N GLY A 20 -10.05 0.14 -6.98
CA GLY A 20 -9.35 -0.22 -8.19
C GLY A 20 -9.34 -1.71 -8.43
N ASP A 21 -8.43 -2.14 -9.31
CA ASP A 21 -8.38 -3.54 -9.73
C ASP A 21 -8.01 -4.49 -8.59
N TYR A 22 -7.32 -3.97 -7.59
CA TYR A 22 -6.87 -4.80 -6.47
C TYR A 22 -7.61 -4.48 -5.19
N GLU A 23 -8.81 -3.94 -5.32
CA GLU A 23 -9.61 -3.63 -4.13
C GLU A 23 -9.75 -4.86 -3.26
N GLY A 24 -9.49 -4.71 -1.96
CA GLY A 24 -9.57 -5.81 -1.02
C GLY A 24 -8.28 -6.55 -0.77
N TYR A 25 -7.27 -6.29 -1.59
CA TYR A 25 -5.96 -6.91 -1.37
C TYR A 25 -5.24 -6.23 -0.22
N VAL A 26 -4.35 -6.97 0.39
CA VAL A 26 -3.49 -6.45 1.46
C VAL A 26 -2.05 -6.75 1.12
N GLY A 27 -1.15 -5.99 1.69
CA GLY A 27 0.25 -6.23 1.39
C GLY A 27 1.18 -5.27 2.08
N THR A 28 2.36 -5.14 1.48
CA THR A 28 3.45 -4.35 2.05
C THR A 28 4.10 -3.56 0.94
N ILE A 29 4.38 -2.30 1.21
CA ILE A 29 4.99 -1.42 0.22
C ILE A 29 6.45 -1.83 0.02
N THR A 30 6.84 -1.98 -1.25
CA THR A 30 8.23 -2.29 -1.62
C THR A 30 8.89 -1.14 -2.36
N GLY A 31 8.14 -0.15 -2.82
CA GLY A 31 8.72 0.98 -3.49
C GLY A 31 7.68 2.05 -3.77
N THR A 32 8.14 3.16 -4.32
CA THR A 32 7.24 4.27 -4.66
C THR A 32 7.58 4.78 -6.04
N MET A 33 6.61 5.42 -6.67
CA MET A 33 6.81 6.13 -7.91
C MET A 33 6.34 7.56 -7.70
N GLU A 34 7.18 8.51 -8.11
CA GLU A 34 6.89 9.92 -7.87
C GLU A 34 6.81 10.68 -9.18
N ALA A 35 6.01 11.72 -9.18
CA ALA A 35 5.97 12.69 -10.24
C ALA A 35 5.63 14.04 -9.61
N ASP A 36 6.36 15.08 -10.01
CA ASP A 36 6.13 16.44 -9.50
C ASP A 36 6.19 16.48 -7.97
N ASN A 37 7.15 15.77 -7.40
CA ASN A 37 7.38 15.75 -5.96
C ASN A 37 6.25 15.10 -5.17
N LYS A 38 5.43 14.31 -5.85
CA LYS A 38 4.35 13.59 -5.19
C LYS A 38 4.42 12.12 -5.52
N VAL A 39 4.11 11.30 -4.55
CA VAL A 39 3.99 9.87 -4.81
C VAL A 39 2.68 9.65 -5.55
N THR A 40 2.78 9.12 -6.76
CA THR A 40 1.61 8.83 -7.57
C THR A 40 1.19 7.38 -7.49
N HIS A 41 2.15 6.49 -7.28
CA HIS A 41 1.87 5.06 -7.19
C HIS A 41 2.77 4.44 -6.16
N TYR A 42 2.32 3.31 -5.61
CA TYR A 42 3.16 2.48 -4.75
C TYR A 42 3.36 1.15 -5.42
N ARG A 43 4.57 0.64 -5.30
CA ARG A 43 4.85 -0.75 -5.63
C ARG A 43 4.69 -1.55 -4.36
N ALA A 44 3.94 -2.64 -4.43
CA ALA A 44 3.66 -3.41 -3.24
C ALA A 44 3.56 -4.88 -3.57
N ARG A 45 3.91 -5.70 -2.59
CA ARG A 45 3.65 -7.14 -2.67
C ARG A 45 2.32 -7.35 -1.98
N ILE A 46 1.35 -7.85 -2.74
CA ILE A 46 -0.03 -7.93 -2.26
C ILE A 46 -0.58 -9.32 -2.49
N LYS A 47 -1.61 -9.63 -1.75
CA LYS A 47 -2.38 -10.86 -1.93
C LYS A 47 -3.77 -10.62 -1.35
N LEU A 48 -4.69 -11.52 -1.69
CA LEU A 48 -5.98 -11.51 -1.02
C LEU A 48 -5.83 -12.00 0.40
N PRO A 49 -6.59 -11.47 1.33
CA PRO A 49 -6.43 -11.85 2.75
C PRO A 49 -6.60 -13.34 3.01
N GLU A 50 -7.42 -14.01 2.22
CA GLU A 50 -7.67 -15.44 2.43
C GLU A 50 -6.61 -16.34 1.80
N GLN A 51 -5.69 -15.78 1.03
CA GLN A 51 -4.64 -16.58 0.42
C GLN A 51 -3.55 -16.88 1.43
N VAL A 52 -2.88 -18.02 1.23
CA VAL A 52 -1.81 -18.42 2.13
C VAL A 52 -0.58 -17.55 1.88
N GLU A 53 0.30 -17.57 2.87
CA GLU A 53 1.59 -16.91 2.74
C GLU A 53 2.34 -17.46 1.56
N GLY A 54 3.06 -16.59 0.89
CA GLY A 54 3.82 -17.00 -0.27
C GLY A 54 3.10 -16.79 -1.58
N MET A 55 1.85 -16.40 -1.53
CA MET A 55 1.07 -16.14 -2.74
C MET A 55 1.14 -14.69 -3.18
N GLU A 56 1.93 -13.87 -2.50
CA GLU A 56 2.02 -12.45 -2.83
C GLU A 56 2.63 -12.26 -4.21
N PHE A 57 2.19 -11.22 -4.87
CA PHE A 57 2.81 -10.81 -6.11
C PHE A 57 2.99 -9.30 -6.09
N GLU A 58 3.91 -8.81 -6.90
CA GLU A 58 4.21 -7.39 -6.92
C GLU A 58 3.32 -6.68 -7.92
N ALA A 59 2.78 -5.55 -7.51
CA ALA A 59 1.90 -4.77 -8.36
C ALA A 59 2.12 -3.29 -8.09
N MET A 60 1.76 -2.48 -9.07
CA MET A 60 1.81 -1.03 -8.95
C MET A 60 0.40 -0.54 -8.74
N VAL A 61 0.17 0.20 -7.67
CA VAL A 61 -1.16 0.64 -7.29
C VAL A 61 -1.15 2.15 -7.12
N GLU A 62 -2.19 2.81 -7.61
CA GLU A 62 -2.30 4.25 -7.43
C GLU A 62 -2.33 4.61 -5.96
N ALA A 63 -1.59 5.65 -5.62
CA ALA A 63 -1.49 6.05 -4.21
C ALA A 63 -2.85 6.37 -3.62
N ALA A 64 -3.77 6.89 -4.43
CA ALA A 64 -5.09 7.24 -3.93
C ALA A 64 -5.88 6.03 -3.44
N TYR A 65 -5.53 4.84 -3.88
CA TYR A 65 -6.24 3.62 -3.51
C TYR A 65 -5.61 2.90 -2.32
N VAL A 66 -4.45 3.35 -1.88
CA VAL A 66 -3.68 2.65 -0.86
C VAL A 66 -3.93 3.28 0.49
N GLN A 67 -4.25 2.46 1.47
CA GLN A 67 -4.45 2.92 2.83
C GLN A 67 -3.50 2.17 3.76
N PHE A 68 -2.97 2.89 4.72
CA PHE A 68 -2.11 2.29 5.71
C PHE A 68 -2.96 1.39 6.60
N SER A 69 -2.59 0.13 6.70
CA SER A 69 -3.35 -0.81 7.50
C SER A 69 -2.62 -1.18 8.79
N GLY A 70 -1.46 -0.59 9.01
CA GLY A 70 -0.74 -0.83 10.25
C GLY A 70 -1.55 -0.34 11.41
N GLN A 71 -1.67 -1.15 12.43
CA GLN A 71 -2.50 -0.80 13.56
C GLN A 71 -1.72 0.03 14.53
N THR A 72 -2.27 1.12 14.91
CA THR A 72 -1.57 1.98 15.82
C THR A 72 -1.80 1.61 17.26
N GLY A 73 -2.67 0.90 17.55
CA GLY A 73 -2.88 0.54 18.90
C GLY A 73 -3.77 1.50 19.64
N ARG A 74 -3.43 1.51 19.57
CA ARG A 74 -3.80 1.71 20.27
C ARG A 74 -3.96 2.03 20.78
#